data_63e909aa1371119fc93f16e9e4734497
#
_entry.id   63e909aa1371119fc93f16e9e4734497
#
_cell.length_a   1.000
_cell.length_b   1.000
_cell.length_c   1.000
_cell.angle_alpha   90.00
_cell.angle_beta   90.00
_cell.angle_gamma   90.00
#
_symmetry.space_group_name_H-M   'P 1'
#
loop_
_entity.id
_entity.type
_entity.pdbx_description
1 polymer ?
#
loop_
_entity_poly.entity_id
_entity_poly.type
_entity_poly.pdbx_seq_one_letter_code
_entity_poly.pdbx_strand_id
1 'polypeptide(L)'
;MKYISILFTFFSIGLNAQNILKFDKTNVQCEDKWIAYQMEKDSTYTLGFIYIDSQAGLTLNYEGKFKIKKDGKFIRIDNKTKNEVGFIKARLQPNRTAIAEIPEAKFKELNIEKTPSWLKPYKTDENSVERLYRWGYMYNGWNECEKALTFLEKADKINPKFKGLQTELAFSYNALQKFDMAEISLKKAIIENPEDCYTYKELAYTYTKLLNFEKVAETYLTMSKICKEQNFIQETAYNLAYEYFKTKDVIKFNKWKSEAEKWSKSENQYTQNLNKMESELNK
;
A
#
# COMPACT_ATOMS: atom_id res chain seq x y z
N MET A 1 68.84 23.93 27.54
CA MET A 1 67.45 23.93 28.09
C MET A 1 66.47 23.63 26.97
N LYS A 2 65.90 22.41 26.92
CA LYS A 2 64.91 22.03 25.90
C LYS A 2 63.50 22.17 26.53
N TYR A 3 62.68 23.04 25.98
CA TYR A 3 61.27 23.17 26.38
C TYR A 3 60.47 22.11 25.65
N ILE A 4 59.82 21.19 26.42
CA ILE A 4 58.83 20.24 25.92
C ILE A 4 57.49 20.91 26.04
N SER A 5 56.89 21.29 24.87
CA SER A 5 55.51 21.76 24.81
C SER A 5 54.61 20.51 24.78
N ILE A 6 53.84 20.31 25.84
CA ILE A 6 52.77 19.32 25.90
C ILE A 6 51.50 19.92 25.26
N LEU A 7 51.17 19.43 24.08
CA LEU A 7 49.91 19.81 23.41
C LEU A 7 48.76 18.95 23.97
N PHE A 8 47.92 19.57 24.80
CA PHE A 8 46.67 18.95 25.26
C PHE A 8 45.65 19.03 24.12
N THR A 9 45.45 17.91 23.43
CA THR A 9 44.30 17.74 22.50
C THR A 9 43.08 17.44 23.34
N PHE A 10 42.23 18.44 23.48
CA PHE A 10 40.86 18.24 23.96
C PHE A 10 40.07 17.45 22.92
N PHE A 11 39.91 16.16 23.14
CA PHE A 11 38.87 15.37 22.44
C PHE A 11 37.52 15.83 22.99
N SER A 12 36.85 16.73 22.25
CA SER A 12 35.44 17.02 22.45
C SER A 12 34.67 15.78 22.02
N ILE A 13 34.31 14.92 22.98
CA ILE A 13 33.26 13.91 22.77
C ILE A 13 31.96 14.69 22.60
N GLY A 14 31.64 15.08 21.41
CA GLY A 14 30.31 15.53 21.04
C GLY A 14 29.35 14.37 21.25
N LEU A 15 28.68 14.36 22.37
CA LEU A 15 27.54 13.49 22.62
C LEU A 15 26.47 13.79 21.58
N ASN A 16 26.45 12.99 20.49
CA ASN A 16 25.36 12.96 19.55
C ASN A 16 24.10 12.39 20.24
N ALA A 17 23.44 13.20 21.06
CA ALA A 17 22.13 12.90 21.66
C ALA A 17 20.99 12.97 20.64
N GLN A 18 21.30 13.14 19.34
CA GLN A 18 20.33 13.59 18.35
C GLN A 18 19.67 12.51 17.50
N ASN A 19 19.94 11.19 17.66
CA ASN A 19 19.34 10.19 16.77
C ASN A 19 18.90 8.88 17.46
N ILE A 20 18.21 8.99 18.61
CA ILE A 20 17.63 7.80 19.26
C ILE A 20 16.39 7.30 18.47
N LEU A 21 15.61 8.21 17.90
CA LEU A 21 14.48 7.90 17.04
C LEU A 21 14.85 8.17 15.57
N LYS A 22 14.74 7.13 14.73
CA LYS A 22 14.90 7.25 13.29
C LYS A 22 13.52 7.25 12.64
N PHE A 23 13.14 8.39 12.05
CA PHE A 23 11.88 8.55 11.32
C PHE A 23 12.05 8.12 9.86
N ASP A 24 12.23 6.81 9.64
CA ASP A 24 12.51 6.19 8.34
C ASP A 24 11.57 5.03 8.00
N LYS A 25 10.57 4.77 8.83
CA LYS A 25 9.62 3.67 8.67
C LYS A 25 8.27 4.15 8.17
N THR A 26 7.59 3.28 7.42
CA THR A 26 6.16 3.42 7.10
C THR A 26 5.28 2.78 8.18
N ASN A 27 3.99 3.12 8.16
CA ASN A 27 3.03 2.52 9.08
C ASN A 27 2.99 0.98 8.96
N VAL A 28 3.06 0.44 7.74
CA VAL A 28 3.02 -1.01 7.49
C VAL A 28 4.27 -1.71 8.01
N GLN A 29 5.44 -1.06 7.94
CA GLN A 29 6.69 -1.60 8.49
C GLN A 29 6.71 -1.65 10.02
N CYS A 30 5.83 -0.89 10.65
CA CYS A 30 5.69 -0.82 12.11
C CYS A 30 4.48 -1.57 12.64
N GLU A 31 3.91 -2.50 11.86
CA GLU A 31 2.90 -3.42 12.37
C GLU A 31 3.44 -4.20 13.58
N ASP A 32 2.59 -4.32 14.62
CA ASP A 32 2.88 -4.93 15.92
C ASP A 32 4.07 -4.29 16.65
N LYS A 33 4.22 -2.97 16.47
CA LYS A 33 5.31 -2.22 17.10
C LYS A 33 4.84 -0.96 17.76
N TRP A 34 5.60 -0.58 18.81
CA TRP A 34 5.52 0.73 19.42
C TRP A 34 6.19 1.77 18.54
N ILE A 35 5.51 2.89 18.32
CA ILE A 35 5.97 3.95 17.42
C ILE A 35 5.90 5.33 18.04
N ALA A 36 6.70 6.22 17.47
CA ALA A 36 6.60 7.66 17.66
C ALA A 36 6.27 8.35 16.32
N TYR A 37 5.35 9.31 16.36
CA TYR A 37 5.26 10.32 15.31
C TYR A 37 6.26 11.44 15.56
N GLN A 38 6.57 12.23 14.51
CA GLN A 38 7.51 13.33 14.61
C GLN A 38 7.12 14.32 15.73
N MET A 39 8.13 14.97 16.27
CA MET A 39 7.99 15.92 17.37
C MET A 39 6.96 17.01 17.06
N GLU A 40 6.04 17.22 17.97
CA GLU A 40 5.04 18.27 17.92
C GLU A 40 5.63 19.64 18.35
N LYS A 41 4.87 20.73 18.14
CA LYS A 41 5.31 22.08 18.50
C LYS A 41 5.62 22.28 19.98
N ASP A 42 5.01 21.48 20.87
CA ASP A 42 5.25 21.49 22.32
C ASP A 42 6.46 20.65 22.73
N SER A 43 7.28 20.21 21.78
CA SER A 43 8.44 19.34 21.99
C SER A 43 8.09 17.95 22.56
N THR A 44 6.88 17.47 22.28
CA THR A 44 6.44 16.11 22.61
C THR A 44 6.40 15.22 21.38
N TYR A 45 6.46 13.91 21.61
CA TYR A 45 6.24 12.88 20.59
C TYR A 45 4.96 12.12 20.93
N THR A 46 4.16 11.83 19.92
CA THR A 46 3.02 10.91 20.09
C THR A 46 3.52 9.49 20.24
N LEU A 47 3.09 8.77 21.29
CA LEU A 47 3.32 7.36 21.51
C LEU A 47 2.09 6.56 21.09
N GLY A 48 2.30 5.51 20.31
CA GLY A 48 1.23 4.59 19.93
C GLY A 48 1.73 3.22 19.56
N PHE A 49 0.79 2.30 19.37
CA PHE A 49 1.06 0.94 18.92
C PHE A 49 0.27 0.69 17.63
N ILE A 50 0.95 0.23 16.58
CA ILE A 50 0.29 -0.10 15.31
C ILE A 50 0.01 -1.61 15.27
N TYR A 51 -1.20 -1.98 14.89
CA TYR A 51 -1.63 -3.36 14.75
C TYR A 51 -2.69 -3.49 13.66
N ILE A 52 -3.03 -4.73 13.28
CA ILE A 52 -4.12 -4.97 12.35
C ILE A 52 -5.38 -5.35 13.13
N ASP A 53 -6.38 -4.51 13.02
CA ASP A 53 -7.76 -4.81 13.42
C ASP A 53 -8.45 -5.60 12.31
N SER A 54 -9.16 -6.67 12.66
CA SER A 54 -9.82 -7.54 11.67
C SER A 54 -10.91 -6.84 10.86
N GLN A 55 -11.48 -5.75 11.37
CA GLN A 55 -12.52 -4.98 10.71
C GLN A 55 -12.00 -3.66 10.13
N ALA A 56 -11.19 -2.94 10.91
CA ALA A 56 -10.70 -1.61 10.55
C ALA A 56 -9.43 -1.65 9.69
N GLY A 57 -8.67 -2.76 9.65
CA GLY A 57 -7.38 -2.86 8.99
C GLY A 57 -6.25 -2.30 9.85
N LEU A 58 -5.24 -1.68 9.22
CA LEU A 58 -4.11 -1.12 9.95
C LEU A 58 -4.57 0.03 10.86
N THR A 59 -4.33 -0.13 12.14
CA THR A 59 -4.90 0.70 13.21
C THR A 59 -3.81 1.17 14.16
N LEU A 60 -3.87 2.44 14.53
CA LEU A 60 -3.08 3.03 15.61
C LEU A 60 -3.88 2.99 16.90
N ASN A 61 -3.32 2.36 17.94
CA ASN A 61 -3.77 2.57 19.31
C ASN A 61 -2.91 3.69 19.92
N TYR A 62 -3.52 4.84 20.19
CA TYR A 62 -2.85 5.97 20.83
C TYR A 62 -2.66 5.70 22.31
N GLU A 63 -1.41 5.84 22.80
CA GLU A 63 -1.04 5.59 24.19
C GLU A 63 -0.63 6.84 24.97
N GLY A 64 -0.59 7.99 24.33
CA GLY A 64 -0.25 9.25 24.96
C GLY A 64 0.95 9.93 24.32
N LYS A 65 1.66 10.73 25.10
CA LYS A 65 2.82 11.50 24.66
C LYS A 65 4.03 11.25 25.54
N PHE A 66 5.21 11.53 25.01
CA PHE A 66 6.47 11.50 25.77
C PHE A 66 7.42 12.62 25.31
N LYS A 67 8.43 12.91 26.14
CA LYS A 67 9.56 13.80 25.81
C LYS A 67 10.87 13.04 25.90
N ILE A 68 11.85 13.51 25.16
CA ILE A 68 13.23 13.02 25.25
C ILE A 68 14.05 14.09 25.95
N LYS A 69 14.68 13.75 27.07
CA LYS A 69 15.60 14.63 27.80
C LYS A 69 16.94 14.76 27.07
N LYS A 70 17.72 15.77 27.43
CA LYS A 70 19.08 16.00 26.88
C LYS A 70 20.02 14.81 27.08
N ASP A 71 19.84 14.03 28.17
CA ASP A 71 20.58 12.80 28.46
C ASP A 71 20.07 11.57 27.67
N GLY A 72 19.08 11.75 26.77
CA GLY A 72 18.48 10.68 25.95
C GLY A 72 17.45 9.83 26.67
N LYS A 73 17.06 10.19 27.91
CA LYS A 73 16.02 9.49 28.66
C LYS A 73 14.62 9.86 28.14
N PHE A 74 13.75 8.86 27.92
CA PHE A 74 12.35 9.05 27.55
C PHE A 74 11.50 9.24 28.81
N ILE A 75 10.64 10.24 28.78
CA ILE A 75 9.71 10.52 29.89
C ILE A 75 8.31 10.58 29.35
N ARG A 76 7.48 9.65 29.81
CA ARG A 76 6.06 9.64 29.52
C ARG A 76 5.40 10.89 30.13
N ILE A 77 4.52 11.51 29.34
CA ILE A 77 3.68 12.60 29.81
C ILE A 77 2.32 12.01 30.12
N ASP A 78 1.98 11.93 31.41
CA ASP A 78 0.66 11.45 31.82
C ASP A 78 -0.40 12.44 31.39
N ASN A 79 -1.22 12.03 30.44
CA ASN A 79 -2.49 12.71 30.20
C ASN A 79 -3.44 12.26 31.32
N LYS A 80 -3.83 13.16 32.19
CA LYS A 80 -4.87 12.95 33.22
C LYS A 80 -6.21 12.47 32.65
N THR A 81 -6.36 12.54 31.34
CA THR A 81 -7.53 12.13 30.55
C THR A 81 -7.64 10.63 30.25
N LYS A 82 -6.67 9.79 30.65
CA LYS A 82 -6.74 8.34 30.39
C LYS A 82 -7.96 7.67 31.06
N ASN A 83 -8.46 8.24 32.13
CA ASN A 83 -9.67 7.74 32.82
C ASN A 83 -10.99 8.32 32.26
N GLU A 84 -10.92 9.37 31.44
CA GLU A 84 -12.12 10.06 30.94
C GLU A 84 -12.46 9.81 29.46
N VAL A 85 -11.46 9.46 28.62
CA VAL A 85 -11.63 9.44 27.16
C VAL A 85 -11.60 8.03 26.55
N GLY A 86 -11.28 6.99 27.33
CA GLY A 86 -11.15 5.63 26.80
C GLY A 86 -9.94 5.46 25.88
N PHE A 87 -9.88 4.32 25.19
CA PHE A 87 -8.83 4.03 24.20
C PHE A 87 -9.10 4.78 22.89
N ILE A 88 -8.19 5.64 22.47
CA ILE A 88 -8.28 6.30 21.16
C ILE A 88 -7.63 5.37 20.14
N LYS A 89 -8.45 4.88 19.21
CA LYS A 89 -8.03 4.06 18.08
C LYS A 89 -8.33 4.80 16.77
N ALA A 90 -7.35 4.85 15.90
CA ALA A 90 -7.51 5.48 14.60
C ALA A 90 -7.15 4.48 13.49
N ARG A 91 -8.09 4.27 12.55
CA ARG A 91 -7.79 3.56 11.31
C ARG A 91 -6.79 4.37 10.51
N LEU A 92 -5.67 3.75 10.15
CA LEU A 92 -4.66 4.37 9.33
C LEU A 92 -5.04 4.25 7.84
N GLN A 93 -4.74 5.29 7.10
CA GLN A 93 -4.88 5.32 5.64
C GLN A 93 -3.48 5.32 5.01
N PRO A 94 -3.32 4.79 3.79
CA PRO A 94 -2.07 4.87 3.07
C PRO A 94 -1.58 6.32 2.99
N ASN A 95 -0.39 6.57 3.51
CA ASN A 95 0.25 7.88 3.50
C ASN A 95 1.77 7.72 3.48
N ARG A 96 2.49 8.83 3.29
CA ARG A 96 3.95 8.88 3.26
C ARG A 96 4.57 9.41 4.56
N THR A 97 3.80 9.48 5.64
CA THR A 97 4.32 9.96 6.93
C THR A 97 5.36 8.98 7.44
N ALA A 98 6.58 9.49 7.63
CA ALA A 98 7.64 8.74 8.25
C ALA A 98 7.46 8.72 9.77
N ILE A 99 7.54 7.53 10.34
CA ILE A 99 7.44 7.28 11.78
C ILE A 99 8.70 6.59 12.29
N ALA A 100 8.90 6.61 13.60
CA ALA A 100 10.01 5.92 14.24
C ALA A 100 9.50 4.75 15.08
N GLU A 101 10.17 3.60 14.98
CA GLU A 101 9.99 2.51 15.92
C GLU A 101 10.64 2.89 17.25
N ILE A 102 9.96 2.66 18.38
CA ILE A 102 10.52 2.86 19.73
C ILE A 102 11.49 1.71 20.01
N PRO A 103 12.77 2.00 20.33
CA PRO A 103 13.73 0.96 20.68
C PRO A 103 13.29 0.20 21.94
N GLU A 104 13.43 -1.13 21.95
CA GLU A 104 13.02 -1.98 23.09
C GLU A 104 13.70 -1.55 24.40
N ALA A 105 14.94 -1.05 24.35
CA ALA A 105 15.65 -0.50 25.49
C ALA A 105 14.93 0.68 26.18
N LYS A 106 13.99 1.32 25.49
CA LYS A 106 13.20 2.47 25.99
C LYS A 106 11.83 2.08 26.55
N PHE A 107 11.41 0.82 26.42
CA PHE A 107 10.10 0.36 26.89
C PHE A 107 9.91 0.56 28.39
N LYS A 108 10.93 0.26 29.18
CA LYS A 108 10.89 0.46 30.63
C LYS A 108 10.75 1.94 31.01
N GLU A 109 11.40 2.85 30.29
CA GLU A 109 11.32 4.29 30.52
C GLU A 109 9.90 4.84 30.22
N LEU A 110 9.20 4.23 29.23
CA LEU A 110 7.84 4.59 28.83
C LEU A 110 6.76 3.79 29.57
N ASN A 111 7.14 2.85 30.45
CA ASN A 111 6.22 1.94 31.14
C ASN A 111 5.27 1.22 30.15
N ILE A 112 5.86 0.60 29.12
CA ILE A 112 5.15 -0.17 28.08
C ILE A 112 5.70 -1.59 28.03
N GLU A 113 4.81 -2.54 27.70
CA GLU A 113 5.15 -3.95 27.49
C GLU A 113 5.53 -4.18 26.04
N LYS A 114 6.41 -5.16 25.75
CA LYS A 114 6.77 -5.52 24.37
C LYS A 114 5.54 -5.84 23.52
N THR A 115 4.64 -6.63 24.08
CA THR A 115 3.36 -6.96 23.48
C THR A 115 2.24 -6.52 24.42
N PRO A 116 1.44 -5.52 24.06
CA PRO A 116 0.36 -5.08 24.92
C PRO A 116 -0.65 -6.20 25.20
N SER A 117 -1.05 -6.36 26.46
CA SER A 117 -2.00 -7.41 26.86
C SER A 117 -3.35 -7.33 26.14
N TRP A 118 -3.80 -6.11 25.80
CA TRP A 118 -5.02 -5.85 25.04
C TRP A 118 -4.95 -6.30 23.56
N LEU A 119 -3.76 -6.63 23.02
CA LEU A 119 -3.60 -7.05 21.63
C LEU A 119 -4.13 -8.47 21.37
N LYS A 120 -4.12 -9.34 22.38
CA LYS A 120 -4.49 -10.76 22.25
C LYS A 120 -5.81 -11.02 21.51
N PRO A 121 -6.92 -10.31 21.76
CA PRO A 121 -8.17 -10.52 21.03
C PRO A 121 -8.09 -10.21 19.54
N TYR A 122 -7.11 -9.41 19.11
CA TYR A 122 -6.89 -9.07 17.70
C TYR A 122 -6.03 -10.09 16.95
N LYS A 123 -5.48 -11.07 17.66
CA LYS A 123 -4.58 -12.12 17.13
C LYS A 123 -5.23 -13.50 17.15
N THR A 124 -6.54 -13.56 16.94
CA THR A 124 -7.28 -14.82 16.82
C THR A 124 -7.45 -15.19 15.35
N ASP A 125 -7.60 -16.49 15.08
CA ASP A 125 -7.91 -17.07 13.76
C ASP A 125 -6.97 -16.63 12.62
N GLU A 126 -5.71 -16.34 12.94
CA GLU A 126 -4.72 -15.80 11.98
C GLU A 126 -4.47 -16.72 10.76
N ASN A 127 -4.82 -18.01 10.87
CA ASN A 127 -4.66 -18.97 9.79
C ASN A 127 -5.99 -19.32 9.10
N SER A 128 -7.10 -18.66 9.42
CA SER A 128 -8.34 -18.83 8.67
C SER A 128 -8.22 -18.20 7.28
N VAL A 129 -8.92 -18.74 6.29
CA VAL A 129 -8.88 -18.21 4.92
C VAL A 129 -9.40 -16.77 4.86
N GLU A 130 -10.43 -16.45 5.65
CA GLU A 130 -11.01 -15.12 5.77
C GLU A 130 -9.99 -14.11 6.28
N ARG A 131 -9.23 -14.51 7.31
CA ARG A 131 -8.22 -13.67 7.95
C ARG A 131 -7.06 -13.43 6.98
N LEU A 132 -6.53 -14.48 6.38
CA LEU A 132 -5.45 -14.41 5.41
C LEU A 132 -5.84 -13.56 4.19
N TYR A 133 -7.02 -13.79 3.63
CA TYR A 133 -7.53 -12.97 2.53
C TYR A 133 -7.62 -11.49 2.92
N ARG A 134 -8.21 -11.18 4.08
CA ARG A 134 -8.36 -9.79 4.54
C ARG A 134 -7.03 -9.10 4.74
N TRP A 135 -6.00 -9.79 5.25
CA TRP A 135 -4.64 -9.24 5.36
C TRP A 135 -4.03 -8.94 4.00
N GLY A 136 -4.12 -9.89 3.08
CA GLY A 136 -3.64 -9.68 1.72
C GLY A 136 -4.32 -8.52 1.03
N TYR A 137 -5.65 -8.45 1.09
CA TYR A 137 -6.44 -7.33 0.58
C TYR A 137 -5.98 -5.97 1.17
N MET A 138 -5.78 -5.93 2.48
CA MET A 138 -5.31 -4.72 3.15
C MET A 138 -3.92 -4.31 2.67
N TYR A 139 -2.97 -5.26 2.55
CA TYR A 139 -1.63 -4.94 2.07
C TYR A 139 -1.60 -4.50 0.61
N ASN A 140 -2.46 -5.06 -0.24
CA ASN A 140 -2.67 -4.58 -1.61
C ASN A 140 -3.11 -3.11 -1.61
N GLY A 141 -4.07 -2.75 -0.77
CA GLY A 141 -4.53 -1.37 -0.59
C GLY A 141 -3.42 -0.40 -0.10
N TRP A 142 -2.39 -0.93 0.56
CA TRP A 142 -1.21 -0.18 0.97
C TRP A 142 -0.06 -0.23 -0.05
N ASN A 143 -0.27 -0.86 -1.21
CA ASN A 143 0.75 -1.11 -2.23
C ASN A 143 1.95 -1.95 -1.72
N GLU A 144 1.72 -2.78 -0.71
CA GLU A 144 2.69 -3.72 -0.13
C GLU A 144 2.45 -5.13 -0.71
N CYS A 145 2.51 -5.22 -2.04
CA CYS A 145 2.07 -6.39 -2.80
C CYS A 145 2.89 -7.66 -2.51
N GLU A 146 4.19 -7.54 -2.22
CA GLU A 146 5.00 -8.69 -1.79
C GLU A 146 4.49 -9.27 -0.48
N LYS A 147 4.18 -8.39 0.48
CA LYS A 147 3.62 -8.79 1.77
C LYS A 147 2.21 -9.36 1.59
N ALA A 148 1.39 -8.76 0.73
CA ALA A 148 0.06 -9.27 0.38
C ALA A 148 0.11 -10.72 -0.11
N LEU A 149 1.02 -11.05 -1.03
CA LEU A 149 1.19 -12.40 -1.55
C LEU A 149 1.48 -13.42 -0.46
N THR A 150 2.25 -13.08 0.58
CA THR A 150 2.54 -14.04 1.67
C THR A 150 1.28 -14.53 2.39
N PHE A 151 0.22 -13.74 2.39
CA PHE A 151 -1.08 -14.08 2.98
C PHE A 151 -2.02 -14.68 1.95
N LEU A 152 -2.13 -14.08 0.77
CA LEU A 152 -3.04 -14.54 -0.28
C LEU A 152 -2.68 -15.95 -0.79
N GLU A 153 -1.40 -16.25 -0.97
CA GLU A 153 -0.95 -17.58 -1.38
C GLU A 153 -1.20 -18.64 -0.29
N LYS A 154 -1.18 -18.27 1.00
CA LYS A 154 -1.62 -19.17 2.07
C LYS A 154 -3.13 -19.40 2.02
N ALA A 155 -3.91 -18.35 1.77
CA ALA A 155 -5.35 -18.46 1.60
C ALA A 155 -5.71 -19.37 0.40
N ASP A 156 -4.99 -19.22 -0.72
CA ASP A 156 -5.18 -20.03 -1.93
C ASP A 156 -4.93 -21.53 -1.69
N LYS A 157 -3.93 -21.86 -0.87
CA LYS A 157 -3.67 -23.26 -0.46
C LYS A 157 -4.79 -23.87 0.39
N ILE A 158 -5.50 -23.05 1.17
CA ILE A 158 -6.59 -23.51 2.04
C ILE A 158 -7.90 -23.61 1.25
N ASN A 159 -8.25 -22.56 0.53
CA ASN A 159 -9.47 -22.50 -0.28
C ASN A 159 -9.25 -21.63 -1.53
N PRO A 160 -8.83 -22.22 -2.66
CA PRO A 160 -8.55 -21.46 -3.89
C PRO A 160 -9.80 -20.80 -4.49
N LYS A 161 -11.01 -21.22 -4.09
CA LYS A 161 -12.29 -20.65 -4.53
C LYS A 161 -12.87 -19.63 -3.55
N PHE A 162 -12.07 -19.17 -2.58
CA PHE A 162 -12.54 -18.11 -1.69
C PHE A 162 -12.85 -16.83 -2.48
N LYS A 163 -14.06 -16.31 -2.31
CA LYS A 163 -14.58 -15.19 -3.10
C LYS A 163 -13.63 -13.99 -3.10
N GLY A 164 -13.21 -13.56 -4.28
CA GLY A 164 -12.33 -12.42 -4.50
C GLY A 164 -10.83 -12.72 -4.36
N LEU A 165 -10.45 -13.91 -3.86
CA LEU A 165 -9.05 -14.24 -3.62
C LEU A 165 -8.20 -14.21 -4.89
N GLN A 166 -8.70 -14.78 -5.97
CA GLN A 166 -7.96 -14.85 -7.24
C GLN A 166 -7.75 -13.46 -7.86
N THR A 167 -8.71 -12.54 -7.68
CA THR A 167 -8.58 -11.15 -8.13
C THR A 167 -7.51 -10.42 -7.33
N GLU A 168 -7.46 -10.60 -6.01
CA GLU A 168 -6.45 -9.98 -5.15
C GLU A 168 -5.04 -10.55 -5.40
N LEU A 169 -4.91 -11.86 -5.65
CA LEU A 169 -3.65 -12.47 -6.08
C LEU A 169 -3.16 -11.85 -7.38
N ALA A 170 -4.05 -11.72 -8.36
CA ALA A 170 -3.71 -11.14 -9.64
C ALA A 170 -3.29 -9.67 -9.53
N PHE A 171 -3.96 -8.89 -8.70
CA PHE A 171 -3.55 -7.51 -8.41
C PHE A 171 -2.10 -7.46 -7.91
N SER A 172 -1.77 -8.28 -6.91
CA SER A 172 -0.40 -8.36 -6.39
C SER A 172 0.60 -8.80 -7.47
N TYR A 173 0.26 -9.82 -8.27
CA TYR A 173 1.13 -10.31 -9.33
C TYR A 173 1.33 -9.25 -10.42
N ASN A 174 0.30 -8.52 -10.84
CA ASN A 174 0.40 -7.43 -11.78
C ASN A 174 1.30 -6.30 -11.26
N ALA A 175 1.12 -5.89 -10.01
CA ALA A 175 1.94 -4.86 -9.37
C ALA A 175 3.42 -5.25 -9.31
N LEU A 176 3.71 -6.53 -9.13
CA LEU A 176 5.07 -7.10 -9.09
C LEU A 176 5.57 -7.57 -10.47
N GLN A 177 4.87 -7.24 -11.55
CA GLN A 177 5.21 -7.59 -12.94
C GLN A 177 5.31 -9.10 -13.22
N LYS A 178 4.63 -9.93 -12.39
CA LYS A 178 4.51 -11.38 -12.57
C LYS A 178 3.29 -11.71 -13.44
N PHE A 179 3.29 -11.20 -14.68
CA PHE A 179 2.10 -11.17 -15.53
C PHE A 179 1.54 -12.55 -15.88
N ASP A 180 2.40 -13.57 -16.05
CA ASP A 180 1.92 -14.94 -16.29
C ASP A 180 1.11 -15.48 -15.10
N MET A 181 1.54 -15.20 -13.87
CA MET A 181 0.82 -15.59 -12.67
C MET A 181 -0.50 -14.81 -12.51
N ALA A 182 -0.49 -13.51 -12.89
CA ALA A 182 -1.68 -12.70 -12.92
C ALA A 182 -2.72 -13.24 -13.92
N GLU A 183 -2.31 -13.62 -15.15
CA GLU A 183 -3.19 -14.23 -16.15
C GLU A 183 -3.88 -15.50 -15.60
N ILE A 184 -3.11 -16.39 -14.96
CA ILE A 184 -3.64 -17.63 -14.39
C ILE A 184 -4.70 -17.33 -13.33
N SER A 185 -4.42 -16.41 -12.41
CA SER A 185 -5.35 -16.05 -11.32
C SER A 185 -6.60 -15.35 -11.87
N LEU A 186 -6.47 -14.45 -12.83
CA LEU A 186 -7.61 -13.74 -13.44
C LEU A 186 -8.53 -14.69 -14.20
N LYS A 187 -7.98 -15.67 -14.91
CA LYS A 187 -8.79 -16.70 -15.56
C LYS A 187 -9.60 -17.54 -14.57
N LYS A 188 -9.02 -17.88 -13.43
CA LYS A 188 -9.76 -18.54 -12.34
C LYS A 188 -10.86 -17.64 -11.78
N ALA A 189 -10.57 -16.35 -11.54
CA ALA A 189 -11.54 -15.39 -11.03
C ALA A 189 -12.74 -15.22 -11.98
N ILE A 190 -12.50 -15.19 -13.30
CA ILE A 190 -13.56 -15.10 -14.33
C ILE A 190 -14.45 -16.35 -14.33
N ILE A 191 -13.87 -17.55 -14.13
CA ILE A 191 -14.67 -18.78 -14.03
C ILE A 191 -15.61 -18.74 -12.82
N GLU A 192 -15.16 -18.15 -11.71
CA GLU A 192 -15.95 -18.03 -10.48
C GLU A 192 -16.99 -16.92 -10.55
N ASN A 193 -16.66 -15.80 -11.18
CA ASN A 193 -17.55 -14.65 -11.35
C ASN A 193 -17.40 -14.04 -12.74
N PRO A 194 -18.11 -14.60 -13.76
CA PRO A 194 -17.98 -14.15 -15.14
C PRO A 194 -18.57 -12.76 -15.43
N GLU A 195 -19.23 -12.13 -14.47
CA GLU A 195 -19.79 -10.78 -14.58
C GLU A 195 -18.94 -9.70 -13.90
N ASP A 196 -17.82 -10.07 -13.29
CA ASP A 196 -16.93 -9.12 -12.60
C ASP A 196 -16.08 -8.33 -13.60
N CYS A 197 -16.55 -7.17 -13.96
CA CYS A 197 -15.90 -6.27 -14.92
C CYS A 197 -14.52 -5.77 -14.48
N TYR A 198 -14.28 -5.67 -13.18
CA TYR A 198 -12.96 -5.31 -12.66
C TYR A 198 -11.93 -6.39 -12.99
N THR A 199 -12.30 -7.67 -12.85
CA THR A 199 -11.42 -8.79 -13.20
C THR A 199 -11.06 -8.78 -14.70
N TYR A 200 -12.01 -8.49 -15.59
CA TYR A 200 -11.69 -8.36 -17.02
C TYR A 200 -10.79 -7.16 -17.32
N LYS A 201 -10.98 -6.03 -16.65
CA LYS A 201 -10.10 -4.87 -16.78
C LYS A 201 -8.65 -5.23 -16.40
N GLU A 202 -8.47 -5.91 -15.27
CA GLU A 202 -7.15 -6.39 -14.85
C GLU A 202 -6.55 -7.40 -15.82
N LEU A 203 -7.38 -8.28 -16.44
CA LEU A 203 -6.92 -9.22 -17.45
C LEU A 203 -6.47 -8.51 -18.74
N ALA A 204 -7.21 -7.50 -19.18
CA ALA A 204 -6.82 -6.68 -20.33
C ALA A 204 -5.50 -5.93 -20.08
N TYR A 205 -5.32 -5.39 -18.85
CA TYR A 205 -4.04 -4.81 -18.43
C TYR A 205 -2.91 -5.82 -18.48
N THR A 206 -3.12 -7.03 -17.93
CA THR A 206 -2.13 -8.12 -17.98
C THR A 206 -1.74 -8.46 -19.40
N TYR A 207 -2.69 -8.63 -20.31
CA TYR A 207 -2.42 -8.90 -21.72
C TYR A 207 -1.70 -7.75 -22.41
N THR A 208 -1.99 -6.51 -22.05
CA THR A 208 -1.26 -5.34 -22.55
C THR A 208 0.21 -5.41 -22.16
N LYS A 209 0.51 -5.80 -20.91
CA LYS A 209 1.88 -5.97 -20.44
C LYS A 209 2.62 -7.15 -21.07
N LEU A 210 1.89 -8.20 -21.41
CA LEU A 210 2.39 -9.34 -22.18
C LEU A 210 2.47 -9.06 -23.70
N LEU A 211 2.15 -7.84 -24.12
CA LEU A 211 2.10 -7.41 -25.53
C LEU A 211 1.16 -8.27 -26.42
N ASN A 212 0.17 -8.91 -25.80
CA ASN A 212 -0.82 -9.72 -26.51
C ASN A 212 -2.07 -8.90 -26.81
N PHE A 213 -1.97 -8.03 -27.81
CA PHE A 213 -3.03 -7.07 -28.15
C PHE A 213 -4.27 -7.73 -28.75
N GLU A 214 -4.15 -8.94 -29.31
CA GLU A 214 -5.31 -9.71 -29.77
C GLU A 214 -6.20 -10.10 -28.58
N LYS A 215 -5.60 -10.66 -27.52
CA LYS A 215 -6.35 -10.98 -26.29
C LYS A 215 -6.89 -9.75 -25.57
N VAL A 216 -6.21 -8.59 -25.65
CA VAL A 216 -6.78 -7.32 -25.14
C VAL A 216 -8.06 -6.98 -25.90
N ALA A 217 -8.04 -7.08 -27.23
CA ALA A 217 -9.20 -6.81 -28.07
C ALA A 217 -10.37 -7.78 -27.80
N GLU A 218 -10.10 -9.07 -27.64
CA GLU A 218 -11.11 -10.08 -27.27
C GLU A 218 -11.72 -9.78 -25.90
N THR A 219 -10.88 -9.43 -24.91
CA THR A 219 -11.33 -9.05 -23.58
C THR A 219 -12.20 -7.80 -23.62
N TYR A 220 -11.81 -6.76 -24.38
CA TYR A 220 -12.61 -5.57 -24.61
C TYR A 220 -14.00 -5.90 -25.20
N LEU A 221 -14.06 -6.77 -26.23
CA LEU A 221 -15.31 -7.18 -26.83
C LEU A 221 -16.22 -7.92 -25.85
N THR A 222 -15.65 -8.69 -24.94
CA THR A 222 -16.39 -9.34 -23.86
C THR A 222 -16.94 -8.28 -22.90
N MET A 223 -16.09 -7.39 -22.40
CA MET A 223 -16.47 -6.30 -21.50
C MET A 223 -17.59 -5.42 -22.09
N SER A 224 -17.50 -5.08 -23.39
CA SER A 224 -18.49 -4.25 -24.06
C SER A 224 -19.90 -4.85 -24.09
N LYS A 225 -20.03 -6.16 -23.92
CA LYS A 225 -21.31 -6.89 -23.90
C LYS A 225 -21.89 -7.08 -22.50
N ILE A 226 -21.02 -7.26 -21.49
CA ILE A 226 -21.46 -7.67 -20.16
C ILE A 226 -21.32 -6.56 -19.11
N CYS A 227 -20.37 -5.62 -19.29
CA CYS A 227 -20.05 -4.64 -18.27
C CYS A 227 -21.01 -3.44 -18.30
N LYS A 228 -21.41 -3.01 -17.10
CA LYS A 228 -22.14 -1.76 -16.88
C LYS A 228 -21.20 -0.58 -16.62
N GLU A 229 -20.00 -0.86 -16.15
CA GLU A 229 -18.95 0.09 -15.78
C GLU A 229 -18.23 0.59 -17.05
N GLN A 230 -18.82 1.58 -17.71
CA GLN A 230 -18.32 2.14 -18.97
C GLN A 230 -16.88 2.66 -18.87
N ASN A 231 -16.46 3.14 -17.69
CA ASN A 231 -15.11 3.61 -17.45
C ASN A 231 -14.05 2.50 -17.62
N PHE A 232 -14.34 1.24 -17.23
CA PHE A 232 -13.40 0.13 -17.41
C PHE A 232 -13.26 -0.26 -18.88
N ILE A 233 -14.36 -0.19 -19.63
CA ILE A 233 -14.34 -0.47 -21.08
C ILE A 233 -13.56 0.62 -21.80
N GLN A 234 -13.83 1.90 -21.47
CA GLN A 234 -13.11 3.05 -22.01
C GLN A 234 -11.61 2.96 -21.72
N GLU A 235 -11.23 2.68 -20.48
CA GLU A 235 -9.83 2.53 -20.06
C GLU A 235 -9.13 1.44 -20.87
N THR A 236 -9.79 0.30 -21.09
CA THR A 236 -9.23 -0.81 -21.87
C THR A 236 -8.96 -0.42 -23.32
N ALA A 237 -9.91 0.25 -23.97
CA ALA A 237 -9.74 0.74 -25.34
C ALA A 237 -8.67 1.83 -25.42
N TYR A 238 -8.64 2.75 -24.46
CA TYR A 238 -7.61 3.79 -24.35
C TYR A 238 -6.20 3.18 -24.22
N ASN A 239 -6.04 2.20 -23.34
CA ASN A 239 -4.74 1.56 -23.14
C ASN A 239 -4.24 0.90 -24.43
N LEU A 240 -5.12 0.26 -25.19
CA LEU A 240 -4.76 -0.35 -26.47
C LEU A 240 -4.44 0.70 -27.55
N ALA A 241 -5.19 1.80 -27.60
CA ALA A 241 -4.86 2.94 -28.44
C ALA A 241 -3.47 3.51 -28.12
N TYR A 242 -3.16 3.66 -26.81
CA TYR A 242 -1.86 4.13 -26.36
C TYR A 242 -0.71 3.21 -26.81
N GLU A 243 -0.89 1.90 -26.77
CA GLU A 243 0.14 0.96 -27.27
C GLU A 243 0.38 1.15 -28.79
N TYR A 244 -0.67 1.33 -29.59
CA TYR A 244 -0.52 1.61 -31.01
C TYR A 244 0.02 3.02 -31.32
N PHE A 245 -0.23 3.99 -30.44
CA PHE A 245 0.44 5.30 -30.50
C PHE A 245 1.96 5.15 -30.35
N LYS A 246 2.43 4.38 -29.35
CA LYS A 246 3.87 4.13 -29.13
C LYS A 246 4.57 3.50 -30.33
N THR A 247 3.86 2.62 -31.04
CA THR A 247 4.39 1.95 -32.23
C THR A 247 4.14 2.72 -33.53
N LYS A 248 3.49 3.88 -33.47
CA LYS A 248 3.11 4.73 -34.60
C LYS A 248 2.21 4.01 -35.63
N ASP A 249 1.44 3.01 -35.19
CA ASP A 249 0.42 2.37 -36.03
C ASP A 249 -0.85 3.24 -36.04
N VAL A 250 -0.86 4.23 -36.94
CA VAL A 250 -1.91 5.24 -37.02
C VAL A 250 -3.27 4.61 -37.28
N ILE A 251 -3.33 3.55 -38.10
CA ILE A 251 -4.60 2.88 -38.46
C ILE A 251 -5.23 2.24 -37.20
N LYS A 252 -4.45 1.47 -36.49
CA LYS A 252 -4.93 0.81 -35.27
C LYS A 252 -5.15 1.80 -34.15
N PHE A 253 -4.30 2.83 -33.99
CA PHE A 253 -4.54 3.92 -33.07
C PHE A 253 -5.90 4.56 -33.28
N ASN A 254 -6.22 5.00 -34.51
CA ASN A 254 -7.50 5.64 -34.83
C ASN A 254 -8.70 4.72 -34.55
N LYS A 255 -8.58 3.43 -34.87
CA LYS A 255 -9.59 2.43 -34.52
C LYS A 255 -9.87 2.42 -33.01
N TRP A 256 -8.83 2.29 -32.18
CA TRP A 256 -9.00 2.14 -30.74
C TRP A 256 -9.30 3.46 -30.03
N LYS A 257 -8.87 4.60 -30.60
CA LYS A 257 -9.33 5.92 -30.19
C LYS A 257 -10.85 6.01 -30.32
N SER A 258 -11.37 5.68 -31.49
CA SER A 258 -12.83 5.68 -31.76
C SER A 258 -13.58 4.73 -30.80
N GLU A 259 -13.04 3.53 -30.52
CA GLU A 259 -13.62 2.62 -29.53
C GLU A 259 -13.66 3.22 -28.13
N ALA A 260 -12.59 3.90 -27.69
CA ALA A 260 -12.56 4.54 -26.36
C ALA A 260 -13.57 5.72 -26.27
N GLU A 261 -13.72 6.49 -27.35
CA GLU A 261 -14.64 7.64 -27.40
C GLU A 261 -16.12 7.22 -27.32
N LYS A 262 -16.51 6.03 -27.80
CA LYS A 262 -17.87 5.50 -27.66
C LYS A 262 -18.36 5.37 -26.23
N TRP A 263 -17.46 5.18 -25.28
CA TRP A 263 -17.76 4.97 -23.88
C TRP A 263 -17.61 6.24 -23.02
N SER A 264 -17.34 7.38 -23.66
CA SER A 264 -17.23 8.67 -22.99
C SER A 264 -18.55 9.43 -23.10
N LYS A 265 -19.11 9.81 -21.94
CA LYS A 265 -20.32 10.66 -21.91
C LYS A 265 -20.03 12.15 -22.10
N SER A 266 -18.78 12.54 -21.86
CA SER A 266 -18.27 13.90 -21.96
C SER A 266 -16.77 13.86 -22.09
N GLU A 267 -16.16 14.99 -22.43
CA GLU A 267 -14.71 15.10 -22.44
C GLU A 267 -14.14 14.75 -21.06
N ASN A 268 -13.16 13.86 -21.04
CA ASN A 268 -12.46 13.42 -19.85
C ASN A 268 -10.96 13.27 -20.14
N GLN A 269 -10.17 12.90 -19.15
CA GLN A 269 -8.71 12.77 -19.27
C GLN A 269 -8.30 11.81 -20.39
N TYR A 270 -9.04 10.72 -20.62
CA TYR A 270 -8.74 9.77 -21.69
C TYR A 270 -8.92 10.39 -23.08
N THR A 271 -10.04 11.07 -23.31
CA THR A 271 -10.32 11.72 -24.62
C THR A 271 -9.35 12.86 -24.89
N GLN A 272 -9.01 13.66 -23.88
CA GLN A 272 -8.01 14.73 -24.01
C GLN A 272 -6.63 14.17 -24.39
N ASN A 273 -6.19 13.10 -23.73
CA ASN A 273 -4.92 12.46 -24.04
C ASN A 273 -4.91 11.86 -25.46
N LEU A 274 -6.02 11.22 -25.89
CA LEU A 274 -6.14 10.65 -27.24
C LEU A 274 -6.05 11.72 -28.33
N ASN A 275 -6.71 12.87 -28.14
CA ASN A 275 -6.63 13.99 -29.08
C ASN A 275 -5.20 14.58 -29.16
N LYS A 276 -4.50 14.62 -28.04
CA LYS A 276 -3.11 15.04 -28.01
C LYS A 276 -2.19 14.08 -28.78
N MET A 277 -2.35 12.77 -28.55
CA MET A 277 -1.61 11.72 -29.26
C MET A 277 -1.87 11.76 -30.77
N GLU A 278 -3.14 11.95 -31.20
CA GLU A 278 -3.48 12.09 -32.60
C GLU A 278 -2.77 13.30 -33.24
N SER A 279 -2.76 14.43 -32.53
CA SER A 279 -2.07 15.65 -33.00
C SER A 279 -0.56 15.43 -33.13
N GLU A 280 0.04 14.57 -32.31
CA GLU A 280 1.45 14.20 -32.38
C GLU A 280 1.75 13.23 -33.54
N LEU A 281 0.84 12.31 -33.86
CA LEU A 281 1.01 11.38 -34.97
C LEU A 281 0.87 12.04 -36.34
N ASN A 282 0.16 13.17 -36.40
CA ASN A 282 -0.10 13.92 -37.66
C ASN A 282 0.97 14.99 -37.95
N LYS A 283 1.99 15.13 -37.11
CA LYS A 283 3.16 16.01 -37.34
C LYS A 283 4.27 15.29 -38.07
#